data_eff5e2d0cc01a8ebc4c64d2ab97f688d
#
_entry.id   eff5e2d0cc01a8ebc4c64d2ab97f688d
#
_cell.length_a   1.000
_cell.length_b   1.000
_cell.length_c   1.000
_cell.angle_alpha   90.00
_cell.angle_beta   90.00
_cell.angle_gamma   90.00
#
_symmetry.space_group_name_H-M   'P 1'
#
loop_
_entity.id
_entity.type
_entity.pdbx_description
1 polymer ?
#
loop_
_entity_poly.entity_id
_entity_poly.type
_entity_poly.pdbx_seq_one_letter_code
_entity_poly.pdbx_strand_id
1 'polypeptide(L)'
;YDVQVPLGQLISAELALKLADITEFINREISLYISRSGQITNIVIGGNDSVELPAVEGRRGIGRLSGIRCVHTHPNGNPVLSGVDFSALKNNKFDAMVTIGVTAPDYTQSIISFGMIVGLDKEEQFICDEYGPFSLEEAEAINFLNVINTIERILDKQTSSSSLAVAAEKTILVGMDWGQIKGGWTAEDSLEELKQLADTAGAVVVNRFIQRRAKPDPAFFIGKGKVQELALYAQQENIDLCIFDDELTPAQQRNIEQVMGVRILDRTALILDIFAQRARTNEGKLQVELAQLQYNLPRIMGKGLILSRLG
;
A
#
# COMPACT_ATOMS: atom_id res chain seq x y z
N TYR A 1 4.86 7.20 -21.35
CA TYR A 1 4.47 6.91 -19.96
C TYR A 1 2.97 7.14 -19.66
N ASP A 2 2.11 7.14 -20.68
CA ASP A 2 0.67 7.41 -20.52
C ASP A 2 -0.14 6.15 -20.14
N VAL A 3 0.52 4.99 -19.97
CA VAL A 3 -0.12 3.75 -19.55
C VAL A 3 -0.06 3.67 -18.02
N GLN A 4 -1.24 3.56 -17.40
CA GLN A 4 -1.37 3.34 -15.96
C GLN A 4 -1.99 1.98 -15.71
N VAL A 5 -1.45 1.24 -14.74
CA VAL A 5 -2.10 0.03 -14.24
C VAL A 5 -3.25 0.45 -13.33
N PRO A 6 -4.45 -0.13 -13.49
CA PRO A 6 -5.57 0.17 -12.60
C PRO A 6 -5.19 -0.02 -11.13
N LEU A 7 -5.73 0.87 -10.27
CA LEU A 7 -5.46 0.85 -8.84
C LEU A 7 -5.84 -0.49 -8.22
N GLY A 8 -4.92 -1.04 -7.45
CA GLY A 8 -5.15 -2.29 -6.72
C GLY A 8 -4.88 -3.56 -7.51
N GLN A 9 -4.62 -3.49 -8.81
CA GLN A 9 -4.20 -4.63 -9.62
C GLN A 9 -2.68 -4.84 -9.54
N LEU A 10 -2.25 -6.09 -9.68
CA LEU A 10 -0.84 -6.44 -9.80
C LEU A 10 -0.26 -5.93 -11.12
N ILE A 11 -0.95 -6.24 -12.23
CA ILE A 11 -0.69 -5.80 -13.61
C ILE A 11 -2.00 -5.88 -14.38
N SER A 12 -2.17 -5.09 -15.43
CA SER A 12 -3.29 -5.28 -16.37
C SER A 12 -2.89 -6.24 -17.50
N ALA A 13 -3.85 -7.03 -17.98
CA ALA A 13 -3.63 -7.95 -19.09
C ALA A 13 -3.14 -7.21 -20.34
N GLU A 14 -3.69 -6.01 -20.63
CA GLU A 14 -3.25 -5.17 -21.74
C GLU A 14 -1.76 -4.81 -21.66
N LEU A 15 -1.28 -4.40 -20.47
CA LEU A 15 0.14 -4.06 -20.29
C LEU A 15 1.03 -5.30 -20.41
N ALA A 16 0.60 -6.44 -19.85
CA ALA A 16 1.34 -7.69 -19.95
C ALA A 16 1.49 -8.15 -21.41
N LEU A 17 0.43 -8.08 -22.20
CA LEU A 17 0.45 -8.41 -23.64
C LEU A 17 1.40 -7.49 -24.42
N LYS A 18 1.35 -6.17 -24.16
CA LYS A 18 2.27 -5.21 -24.80
C LYS A 18 3.74 -5.48 -24.46
N LEU A 19 4.00 -5.83 -23.19
CA LEU A 19 5.36 -6.18 -22.76
C LEU A 19 5.84 -7.46 -23.42
N ALA A 20 4.97 -8.47 -23.54
CA ALA A 20 5.32 -9.74 -24.20
C ALA A 20 5.66 -9.52 -25.66
N ASP A 21 4.85 -8.76 -26.41
CA ASP A 21 5.06 -8.41 -27.81
C ASP A 21 6.40 -7.68 -28.02
N ILE A 22 6.66 -6.64 -27.23
CA ILE A 22 7.91 -5.89 -27.34
C ILE A 22 9.13 -6.76 -26.96
N THR A 23 9.00 -7.58 -25.92
CA THR A 23 10.06 -8.47 -25.45
C THR A 23 10.47 -9.47 -26.53
N GLU A 24 9.51 -10.08 -27.21
CA GLU A 24 9.82 -10.97 -28.32
C GLU A 24 10.48 -10.23 -29.48
N PHE A 25 9.94 -9.05 -29.85
CA PHE A 25 10.50 -8.26 -30.94
C PHE A 25 11.97 -7.88 -30.73
N ILE A 26 12.33 -7.48 -29.50
CA ILE A 26 13.71 -7.07 -29.18
C ILE A 26 14.58 -8.22 -28.67
N ASN A 27 13.98 -9.35 -28.31
CA ASN A 27 14.62 -10.52 -27.67
C ASN A 27 15.47 -10.13 -26.45
N ARG A 28 14.93 -9.27 -25.57
CA ARG A 28 15.56 -8.79 -24.34
C ARG A 28 14.53 -8.67 -23.24
N GLU A 29 14.99 -8.81 -22.00
CA GLU A 29 14.17 -8.54 -20.83
C GLU A 29 13.82 -7.05 -20.74
N ILE A 30 12.56 -6.80 -20.36
CA ILE A 30 12.07 -5.45 -20.07
C ILE A 30 11.61 -5.46 -18.61
N SER A 31 12.10 -4.50 -17.82
CA SER A 31 11.66 -4.31 -16.45
C SER A 31 10.95 -2.98 -16.30
N LEU A 32 9.75 -3.02 -15.73
CA LEU A 32 8.95 -1.86 -15.37
C LEU A 32 8.89 -1.71 -13.86
N TYR A 33 9.08 -0.49 -13.39
CA TYR A 33 8.89 -0.11 -11.99
C TYR A 33 7.57 0.64 -11.89
N ILE A 34 6.64 0.08 -11.11
CA ILE A 34 5.26 0.59 -11.03
C ILE A 34 4.96 0.93 -9.58
N SER A 35 4.55 2.18 -9.32
CA SER A 35 4.12 2.64 -8.00
C SER A 35 2.79 2.01 -7.58
N ARG A 36 2.42 2.13 -6.31
CA ARG A 36 1.09 1.69 -5.80
C ARG A 36 -0.07 2.43 -6.48
N SER A 37 0.17 3.66 -6.94
CA SER A 37 -0.82 4.42 -7.73
C SER A 37 -0.98 3.93 -9.17
N GLY A 38 -0.23 2.91 -9.59
CA GLY A 38 -0.27 2.36 -10.94
C GLY A 38 0.57 3.11 -11.97
N GLN A 39 1.33 4.12 -11.55
CA GLN A 39 2.20 4.88 -12.46
C GLN A 39 3.50 4.11 -12.74
N ILE A 40 3.91 4.07 -14.00
CA ILE A 40 5.22 3.57 -14.40
C ILE A 40 6.25 4.66 -14.06
N THR A 41 7.13 4.36 -13.10
CA THR A 41 8.14 5.29 -12.61
C THR A 41 9.46 5.16 -13.36
N ASN A 42 9.77 3.95 -13.83
CA ASN A 42 10.99 3.67 -14.58
C ASN A 42 10.80 2.48 -15.53
N ILE A 43 11.60 2.44 -16.60
CA ILE A 43 11.66 1.35 -17.58
C ILE A 43 13.13 1.06 -17.83
N VAL A 44 13.52 -0.21 -17.71
CA VAL A 44 14.87 -0.68 -17.97
C VAL A 44 14.82 -1.83 -18.97
N ILE A 45 15.71 -1.81 -19.94
CA ILE A 45 15.89 -2.90 -20.91
C ILE A 45 17.22 -3.57 -20.58
N GLY A 46 17.16 -4.83 -20.17
CA GLY A 46 18.31 -5.63 -19.79
C GLY A 46 19.03 -6.27 -20.96
N GLY A 47 20.23 -6.81 -20.68
CA GLY A 47 20.86 -7.84 -21.51
C GLY A 47 20.21 -9.19 -21.22
N ASN A 48 20.63 -10.24 -21.96
CA ASN A 48 20.02 -11.58 -21.79
C ASN A 48 20.15 -12.19 -20.39
N ASP A 49 20.97 -11.64 -19.50
CA ASP A 49 21.32 -12.26 -18.21
C ASP A 49 21.29 -11.32 -16.98
N SER A 50 21.11 -10.03 -17.15
CA SER A 50 21.01 -9.12 -15.97
C SER A 50 20.47 -7.74 -16.32
N VAL A 51 19.56 -7.26 -15.46
CA VAL A 51 19.08 -5.88 -15.42
C VAL A 51 19.76 -5.18 -14.24
N GLU A 52 20.51 -4.10 -14.49
CA GLU A 52 20.91 -3.20 -13.40
C GLU A 52 19.67 -2.50 -12.87
N LEU A 53 19.29 -2.89 -11.65
CA LEU A 53 18.13 -2.31 -10.99
C LEU A 53 18.51 -0.91 -10.48
N PRO A 54 17.77 0.15 -10.83
CA PRO A 54 17.99 1.45 -10.23
C PRO A 54 17.80 1.37 -8.72
N ALA A 55 18.66 2.04 -7.96
CA ALA A 55 18.48 2.18 -6.53
C ALA A 55 17.14 2.88 -6.27
N VAL A 56 16.17 2.15 -5.74
CA VAL A 56 14.93 2.74 -5.27
C VAL A 56 15.23 3.35 -3.90
N GLU A 57 15.08 4.66 -3.76
CA GLU A 57 15.09 5.29 -2.43
C GLU A 57 13.91 4.74 -1.63
N GLY A 58 14.18 3.62 -0.94
CA GLY A 58 13.17 2.90 -0.18
C GLY A 58 12.72 3.69 1.04
N ARG A 59 11.46 3.54 1.40
CA ARG A 59 10.92 4.00 2.67
C ARG A 59 11.77 3.45 3.82
N ARG A 60 12.22 4.32 4.73
CA ARG A 60 13.07 3.93 5.83
C ARG A 60 12.26 3.16 6.86
N GLY A 61 12.77 1.99 7.28
CA GLY A 61 12.18 1.09 8.29
C GLY A 61 12.24 -0.36 7.84
N ILE A 62 12.48 -1.30 8.77
CA ILE A 62 12.57 -2.74 8.46
C ILE A 62 11.18 -3.28 8.07
N GLY A 63 10.10 -2.78 8.71
CA GLY A 63 8.74 -3.25 8.53
C GLY A 63 8.00 -2.70 7.30
N ARG A 64 8.63 -1.86 6.46
CA ARG A 64 7.94 -1.23 5.33
C ARG A 64 8.53 -1.60 3.98
N LEU A 65 7.63 -1.87 3.05
CA LEU A 65 7.97 -2.09 1.65
C LEU A 65 8.17 -0.75 0.91
N SER A 66 8.85 -0.80 -0.24
CA SER A 66 9.23 0.40 -1.00
C SER A 66 8.07 1.17 -1.62
N GLY A 67 6.90 0.54 -1.78
CA GLY A 67 5.78 1.11 -2.52
C GLY A 67 5.90 0.94 -4.04
N ILE A 68 6.89 0.18 -4.49
CA ILE A 68 7.17 -0.12 -5.90
C ILE A 68 7.08 -1.62 -6.12
N ARG A 69 6.43 -2.05 -7.21
CA ARG A 69 6.56 -3.40 -7.75
C ARG A 69 7.39 -3.38 -9.01
N CYS A 70 8.26 -4.35 -9.16
CA CYS A 70 9.02 -4.58 -10.38
C CYS A 70 8.32 -5.64 -11.22
N VAL A 71 8.02 -5.32 -12.45
CA VAL A 71 7.44 -6.27 -13.43
C VAL A 71 8.46 -6.46 -14.54
N HIS A 72 8.93 -7.68 -14.77
CA HIS A 72 9.87 -7.97 -15.83
C HIS A 72 9.46 -9.17 -16.66
N THR A 73 10.00 -9.24 -17.85
CA THR A 73 9.66 -10.27 -18.83
C THR A 73 10.79 -11.26 -19.01
N HIS A 74 10.45 -12.55 -19.15
CA HIS A 74 11.39 -13.61 -19.51
C HIS A 74 11.13 -14.07 -20.94
N PRO A 75 12.03 -13.76 -21.90
CA PRO A 75 11.90 -14.14 -23.32
C PRO A 75 11.85 -15.65 -23.54
N ASN A 76 12.39 -16.44 -22.59
CA ASN A 76 12.42 -17.90 -22.66
C ASN A 76 11.11 -18.59 -22.26
N GLY A 77 10.06 -17.82 -21.96
CA GLY A 77 8.74 -18.33 -21.57
C GLY A 77 8.62 -18.86 -20.15
N ASN A 78 9.71 -18.89 -19.37
CA ASN A 78 9.67 -19.37 -17.99
C ASN A 78 9.27 -18.25 -17.01
N PRO A 79 8.14 -18.36 -16.30
CA PRO A 79 7.69 -17.33 -15.36
C PRO A 79 8.34 -17.45 -13.96
N VAL A 80 9.14 -18.48 -13.71
CA VAL A 80 9.72 -18.74 -12.38
C VAL A 80 10.75 -17.69 -12.02
N LEU A 81 10.67 -17.16 -10.81
CA LEU A 81 11.61 -16.19 -10.28
C LEU A 81 12.98 -16.85 -10.04
N SER A 82 14.03 -16.14 -10.41
CA SER A 82 15.41 -16.55 -10.15
C SER A 82 15.87 -16.13 -8.74
N GLY A 83 17.01 -16.68 -8.30
CA GLY A 83 17.65 -16.23 -7.05
C GLY A 83 18.05 -14.75 -7.08
N VAL A 84 18.34 -14.20 -8.27
CA VAL A 84 18.65 -12.77 -8.47
C VAL A 84 17.40 -11.93 -8.22
N ASP A 85 16.23 -12.38 -8.69
CA ASP A 85 14.95 -11.69 -8.49
C ASP A 85 14.57 -11.62 -7.01
N PHE A 86 14.73 -12.74 -6.28
CA PHE A 86 14.53 -12.76 -4.84
C PHE A 86 15.52 -11.89 -4.08
N SER A 87 16.77 -11.81 -4.52
CA SER A 87 17.76 -10.90 -3.94
C SER A 87 17.39 -9.44 -4.18
N ALA A 88 16.94 -9.12 -5.40
CA ALA A 88 16.46 -7.79 -5.75
C ALA A 88 15.20 -7.39 -4.96
N LEU A 89 14.24 -8.32 -4.83
CA LEU A 89 13.04 -8.15 -4.03
C LEU A 89 13.36 -7.77 -2.58
N LYS A 90 14.28 -8.51 -1.95
CA LYS A 90 14.70 -8.27 -0.56
C LYS A 90 15.47 -6.97 -0.39
N ASN A 91 16.48 -6.73 -1.25
CA ASN A 91 17.37 -5.58 -1.14
C ASN A 91 16.64 -4.25 -1.37
N ASN A 92 15.71 -4.22 -2.31
CA ASN A 92 14.93 -3.02 -2.62
C ASN A 92 13.59 -2.98 -1.88
N LYS A 93 13.26 -4.02 -1.10
CA LYS A 93 11.96 -4.17 -0.40
C LYS A 93 10.76 -3.92 -1.32
N PHE A 94 10.83 -4.43 -2.54
CA PHE A 94 9.73 -4.24 -3.48
C PHE A 94 8.43 -4.80 -2.92
N ASP A 95 7.32 -4.17 -3.28
CA ASP A 95 5.98 -4.66 -2.97
C ASP A 95 5.75 -6.04 -3.60
N ALA A 96 6.25 -6.24 -4.82
CA ALA A 96 6.35 -7.53 -5.49
C ALA A 96 7.45 -7.50 -6.57
N MET A 97 7.96 -8.68 -6.89
CA MET A 97 8.72 -8.98 -8.09
C MET A 97 7.87 -9.86 -8.98
N VAL A 98 7.48 -9.36 -10.15
CA VAL A 98 6.55 -10.03 -11.08
C VAL A 98 7.30 -10.45 -12.32
N THR A 99 7.16 -11.69 -12.74
CA THR A 99 7.73 -12.25 -13.95
C THR A 99 6.65 -12.60 -14.95
N ILE A 100 6.85 -12.23 -16.21
CA ILE A 100 5.98 -12.61 -17.33
C ILE A 100 6.78 -13.57 -18.22
N GLY A 101 6.39 -14.84 -18.24
CA GLY A 101 6.93 -15.81 -19.18
C GLY A 101 6.30 -15.58 -20.56
N VAL A 102 7.07 -15.05 -21.50
CA VAL A 102 6.58 -14.68 -22.83
C VAL A 102 6.41 -15.92 -23.69
N THR A 103 5.21 -16.13 -24.21
CA THR A 103 4.89 -17.29 -25.06
C THR A 103 4.49 -16.84 -26.46
N ALA A 104 5.38 -17.03 -27.43
CA ALA A 104 5.16 -16.74 -28.84
C ALA A 104 4.60 -17.97 -29.59
N PRO A 105 3.85 -17.79 -30.67
CA PRO A 105 3.37 -16.52 -31.24
C PRO A 105 2.09 -15.99 -30.58
N ASP A 106 1.50 -16.73 -29.64
CA ASP A 106 0.24 -16.34 -28.96
C ASP A 106 0.54 -15.85 -27.54
N TYR A 107 0.70 -14.53 -27.39
CA TYR A 107 1.03 -13.90 -26.10
C TYR A 107 -0.10 -14.02 -25.07
N THR A 108 -1.32 -14.38 -25.50
CA THR A 108 -2.42 -14.65 -24.56
C THR A 108 -2.15 -15.88 -23.70
N GLN A 109 -1.26 -16.76 -24.15
CA GLN A 109 -0.78 -17.93 -23.40
C GLN A 109 0.36 -17.59 -22.42
N SER A 110 0.81 -16.34 -22.39
CA SER A 110 1.83 -15.93 -21.44
C SER A 110 1.31 -16.09 -20.02
N ILE A 111 2.20 -16.52 -19.13
CA ILE A 111 1.89 -16.83 -17.74
C ILE A 111 2.70 -15.93 -16.82
N ILE A 112 2.14 -15.65 -15.65
CA ILE A 112 2.69 -14.72 -14.68
C ILE A 112 2.95 -15.45 -13.38
N SER A 113 4.14 -15.27 -12.81
CA SER A 113 4.43 -15.57 -11.41
C SER A 113 4.87 -14.29 -10.70
N PHE A 114 4.75 -14.25 -9.38
CA PHE A 114 5.27 -13.15 -8.61
C PHE A 114 5.77 -13.60 -7.24
N GLY A 115 6.83 -12.95 -6.79
CA GLY A 115 7.40 -13.11 -5.46
C GLY A 115 7.07 -11.93 -4.57
N MET A 116 6.86 -12.21 -3.28
CA MET A 116 6.60 -11.19 -2.27
C MET A 116 7.35 -11.50 -0.98
N ILE A 117 7.69 -10.45 -0.23
CA ILE A 117 8.14 -10.58 1.15
C ILE A 117 6.88 -10.88 2.00
N VAL A 118 6.87 -11.99 2.73
CA VAL A 118 5.72 -12.44 3.53
C VAL A 118 5.94 -12.32 5.03
N GLY A 119 7.17 -12.06 5.47
CA GLY A 119 7.51 -11.94 6.89
C GLY A 119 9.01 -11.85 7.12
N LEU A 120 9.38 -11.94 8.40
CA LEU A 120 10.76 -12.04 8.88
C LEU A 120 10.96 -13.38 9.59
N ASP A 121 12.15 -13.94 9.44
CA ASP A 121 12.57 -15.12 10.22
C ASP A 121 13.08 -14.71 11.62
N LYS A 122 13.60 -15.68 12.37
CA LYS A 122 14.14 -15.46 13.73
C LYS A 122 15.41 -14.60 13.75
N GLU A 123 16.07 -14.46 12.60
CA GLU A 123 17.30 -13.68 12.40
C GLU A 123 17.01 -12.33 11.74
N GLU A 124 15.72 -11.94 11.71
CA GLU A 124 15.23 -10.70 11.09
C GLU A 124 15.51 -10.62 9.57
N GLN A 125 15.68 -11.77 8.90
CA GLN A 125 15.83 -11.82 7.45
C GLN A 125 14.47 -11.97 6.77
N PHE A 126 14.30 -11.33 5.62
CA PHE A 126 13.05 -11.40 4.87
C PHE A 126 12.78 -12.81 4.34
N ILE A 127 11.61 -13.33 4.69
CA ILE A 127 11.04 -14.55 4.11
C ILE A 127 10.27 -14.13 2.86
N CYS A 128 10.51 -14.80 1.74
CA CYS A 128 9.83 -14.57 0.48
C CYS A 128 9.13 -15.83 0.02
N ASP A 129 7.92 -15.67 -0.53
CA ASP A 129 7.17 -16.73 -1.20
C ASP A 129 6.92 -16.36 -2.66
N GLU A 130 6.83 -17.38 -3.52
CA GLU A 130 6.45 -17.27 -4.92
C GLU A 130 5.03 -17.80 -5.12
N TYR A 131 4.27 -17.08 -5.95
CA TYR A 131 2.88 -17.40 -6.29
C TYR A 131 2.74 -17.50 -7.82
N GLY A 132 1.97 -18.47 -8.26
CA GLY A 132 1.72 -18.73 -9.68
C GLY A 132 2.11 -20.14 -10.10
N PRO A 133 2.20 -20.45 -11.38
CA PRO A 133 1.89 -19.53 -12.47
C PRO A 133 0.39 -19.22 -12.62
N PHE A 134 0.06 -18.01 -13.02
CA PHE A 134 -1.29 -17.54 -13.30
C PHE A 134 -1.43 -17.18 -14.77
N SER A 135 -2.63 -17.31 -15.33
CA SER A 135 -2.98 -16.68 -16.60
C SER A 135 -3.03 -15.15 -16.45
N LEU A 136 -3.05 -14.43 -17.57
CA LEU A 136 -3.15 -12.97 -17.55
C LEU A 136 -4.42 -12.48 -16.85
N GLU A 137 -5.54 -13.17 -17.06
CA GLU A 137 -6.83 -12.85 -16.44
C GLU A 137 -6.83 -13.09 -14.93
N GLU A 138 -6.27 -14.20 -14.49
CA GLU A 138 -6.13 -14.52 -13.08
C GLU A 138 -5.22 -13.51 -12.36
N ALA A 139 -4.10 -13.12 -12.96
CA ALA A 139 -3.18 -12.14 -12.41
C ALA A 139 -3.82 -10.73 -12.31
N GLU A 140 -4.62 -10.34 -13.30
CA GLU A 140 -5.38 -9.09 -13.29
C GLU A 140 -6.43 -9.04 -12.17
N ALA A 141 -7.05 -10.18 -11.87
CA ALA A 141 -8.08 -10.31 -10.82
C ALA A 141 -7.51 -10.21 -9.39
N ILE A 142 -6.20 -10.32 -9.21
CA ILE A 142 -5.56 -10.26 -7.89
C ILE A 142 -5.73 -8.88 -7.28
N ASN A 143 -6.34 -8.82 -6.10
CA ASN A 143 -6.42 -7.57 -5.33
C ASN A 143 -5.09 -7.31 -4.61
N PHE A 144 -4.12 -6.84 -5.37
CA PHE A 144 -2.74 -6.66 -4.95
C PHE A 144 -2.60 -5.71 -3.75
N LEU A 145 -3.33 -4.60 -3.72
CA LEU A 145 -3.23 -3.64 -2.63
C LEU A 145 -3.65 -4.23 -1.27
N ASN A 146 -4.63 -5.13 -1.27
CA ASN A 146 -5.03 -5.82 -0.04
C ASN A 146 -3.95 -6.78 0.46
N VAL A 147 -3.29 -7.47 -0.45
CA VAL A 147 -2.19 -8.37 -0.12
C VAL A 147 -1.05 -7.58 0.52
N ILE A 148 -0.64 -6.48 -0.10
CA ILE A 148 0.41 -5.60 0.43
C ILE A 148 0.06 -5.05 1.81
N ASN A 149 -1.14 -4.53 2.00
CA ASN A 149 -1.58 -4.01 3.30
C ASN A 149 -1.55 -5.09 4.39
N THR A 150 -1.85 -6.35 4.03
CA THR A 150 -1.79 -7.47 4.96
C THR A 150 -0.35 -7.81 5.32
N ILE A 151 0.55 -7.85 4.34
CA ILE A 151 1.98 -8.10 4.54
C ILE A 151 2.61 -7.02 5.41
N GLU A 152 2.36 -5.73 5.12
CA GLU A 152 2.90 -4.64 5.94
C GLU A 152 2.43 -4.75 7.40
N ARG A 153 1.18 -5.16 7.66
CA ARG A 153 0.71 -5.42 9.03
C ARG A 153 1.44 -6.59 9.72
N ILE A 154 1.79 -7.63 8.97
CA ILE A 154 2.55 -8.77 9.49
C ILE A 154 3.98 -8.31 9.84
N LEU A 155 4.64 -7.59 8.93
CA LEU A 155 5.97 -7.05 9.12
C LEU A 155 6.01 -6.08 10.32
N ASP A 156 5.04 -5.18 10.43
CA ASP A 156 4.92 -4.25 11.55
C ASP A 156 4.77 -4.99 12.90
N LYS A 157 3.98 -6.07 12.94
CA LYS A 157 3.84 -6.88 14.16
C LYS A 157 5.12 -7.62 14.51
N GLN A 158 5.82 -8.17 13.55
CA GLN A 158 7.07 -8.91 13.77
C GLN A 158 8.20 -7.98 14.23
N THR A 159 8.33 -6.80 13.63
CA THR A 159 9.32 -5.79 14.02
C THR A 159 9.00 -5.15 15.37
N SER A 160 7.72 -5.01 15.73
CA SER A 160 7.31 -4.48 17.04
C SER A 160 7.55 -5.46 18.19
N SER A 161 7.71 -6.74 17.92
CA SER A 161 7.99 -7.76 18.94
C SER A 161 9.49 -7.94 19.22
N SER A 162 10.37 -7.57 18.31
CA SER A 162 11.82 -7.52 18.51
C SER A 162 12.24 -6.09 18.83
N SER A 163 12.13 -5.69 20.11
CA SER A 163 12.41 -4.33 20.55
C SER A 163 13.73 -3.80 20.02
N LEU A 164 13.71 -2.62 19.36
CA LEU A 164 14.52 -1.43 19.60
C LEU A 164 14.30 -0.43 18.44
N ALA A 165 13.70 0.72 18.78
CA ALA A 165 13.55 1.90 17.92
C ALA A 165 12.79 1.67 16.60
N VAL A 166 11.49 1.47 16.68
CA VAL A 166 10.56 1.76 15.58
C VAL A 166 10.84 3.19 15.13
N ALA A 167 11.30 3.39 13.89
CA ALA A 167 11.30 4.73 13.31
C ALA A 167 9.85 5.20 13.33
N ALA A 168 9.58 6.20 14.16
CA ALA A 168 8.22 6.69 14.38
C ALA A 168 7.59 7.09 13.04
N GLU A 169 6.35 6.66 12.77
CA GLU A 169 5.66 6.93 11.52
C GLU A 169 5.49 8.44 11.31
N LYS A 170 6.03 8.96 10.23
CA LYS A 170 5.82 10.35 9.85
C LYS A 170 4.36 10.57 9.48
N THR A 171 3.69 11.38 10.25
CA THR A 171 2.24 11.52 10.23
C THR A 171 1.82 12.95 9.90
N ILE A 172 0.78 13.10 9.09
CA ILE A 172 0.05 14.36 8.97
C ILE A 172 -1.33 14.23 9.58
N LEU A 173 -1.81 15.33 10.18
CA LEU A 173 -3.15 15.41 10.73
C LEU A 173 -4.03 16.27 9.84
N VAL A 174 -5.29 15.87 9.69
CA VAL A 174 -6.28 16.58 8.87
C VAL A 174 -7.54 16.80 9.68
N GLY A 175 -7.92 18.05 9.83
CA GLY A 175 -9.13 18.47 10.51
C GLY A 175 -10.05 19.28 9.61
N MET A 176 -11.32 19.34 9.99
CA MET A 176 -12.35 20.16 9.37
C MET A 176 -12.72 21.34 10.24
N ASP A 177 -12.71 22.56 9.67
CA ASP A 177 -13.34 23.73 10.26
C ASP A 177 -14.75 23.87 9.69
N TRP A 178 -15.74 23.54 10.52
CA TRP A 178 -17.17 23.63 10.18
C TRP A 178 -17.72 25.04 10.27
N GLY A 179 -16.91 26.05 10.64
CA GLY A 179 -17.34 27.43 10.84
C GLY A 179 -18.24 27.65 12.07
N GLN A 180 -18.41 26.62 12.91
CA GLN A 180 -19.17 26.68 14.17
C GLN A 180 -18.28 26.23 15.33
N ILE A 181 -18.16 27.08 16.34
CA ILE A 181 -17.49 26.73 17.59
C ILE A 181 -18.45 25.88 18.42
N LYS A 182 -18.28 24.55 18.37
CA LYS A 182 -19.02 23.64 19.27
C LYS A 182 -18.34 23.62 20.64
N GLY A 183 -18.99 24.16 21.66
CA GLY A 183 -18.51 24.07 23.04
C GLY A 183 -17.22 24.85 23.34
N GLY A 184 -16.84 25.84 22.51
CA GLY A 184 -15.66 26.66 22.72
C GLY A 184 -14.36 26.07 22.12
N TRP A 185 -14.42 24.92 21.46
CA TRP A 185 -13.26 24.28 20.81
C TRP A 185 -13.17 24.67 19.34
N THR A 186 -11.98 25.08 18.92
CA THR A 186 -11.66 25.36 17.52
C THR A 186 -11.16 24.08 16.83
N ALA A 187 -11.07 24.10 15.49
CA ALA A 187 -10.46 22.99 14.75
C ALA A 187 -8.97 22.83 15.10
N GLU A 188 -8.30 23.93 15.44
CA GLU A 188 -6.92 23.95 15.90
C GLU A 188 -6.77 23.23 17.25
N ASP A 189 -7.67 23.48 18.21
CA ASP A 189 -7.67 22.83 19.52
C ASP A 189 -7.89 21.32 19.37
N SER A 190 -8.81 20.92 18.48
CA SER A 190 -9.10 19.52 18.22
C SER A 190 -7.89 18.81 17.59
N LEU A 191 -7.20 19.45 16.66
CA LEU A 191 -5.97 18.90 16.08
C LEU A 191 -4.79 18.86 17.06
N GLU A 192 -4.75 19.76 18.05
CA GLU A 192 -3.74 19.68 19.11
C GLU A 192 -3.99 18.47 20.01
N GLU A 193 -5.25 18.18 20.36
CA GLU A 193 -5.59 16.96 21.08
C GLU A 193 -5.27 15.70 20.25
N LEU A 194 -5.65 15.71 18.95
CA LEU A 194 -5.34 14.59 18.05
C LEU A 194 -3.83 14.35 17.94
N LYS A 195 -3.03 15.41 17.96
CA LYS A 195 -1.58 15.28 18.00
C LYS A 195 -1.10 14.54 19.25
N GLN A 196 -1.63 14.88 20.41
CA GLN A 196 -1.27 14.18 21.67
C GLN A 196 -1.66 12.70 21.62
N LEU A 197 -2.80 12.38 21.01
CA LEU A 197 -3.19 10.98 20.78
C LEU A 197 -2.23 10.27 19.81
N ALA A 198 -1.86 10.91 18.72
CA ALA A 198 -0.91 10.37 17.75
C ALA A 198 0.49 10.14 18.39
N ASP A 199 0.99 11.11 19.14
CA ASP A 199 2.24 10.98 19.91
C ASP A 199 2.16 9.81 20.92
N THR A 200 0.99 9.63 21.57
CA THR A 200 0.74 8.51 22.48
C THR A 200 0.76 7.15 21.77
N ALA A 201 0.35 7.11 20.51
CA ALA A 201 0.41 5.92 19.66
C ALA A 201 1.80 5.67 19.06
N GLY A 202 2.76 6.58 19.26
CA GLY A 202 4.14 6.49 18.77
C GLY A 202 4.35 7.08 17.37
N ALA A 203 3.41 7.85 16.85
CA ALA A 203 3.53 8.56 15.57
C ALA A 203 4.30 9.88 15.73
N VAL A 204 5.01 10.33 14.71
CA VAL A 204 5.65 11.66 14.66
C VAL A 204 4.85 12.58 13.76
N VAL A 205 4.16 13.55 14.36
CA VAL A 205 3.36 14.51 13.61
C VAL A 205 4.26 15.55 12.94
N VAL A 206 4.34 15.51 11.60
CA VAL A 206 5.15 16.42 10.78
C VAL A 206 4.39 17.71 10.47
N ASN A 207 3.11 17.62 10.14
CA ASN A 207 2.30 18.78 9.81
C ASN A 207 0.81 18.55 10.11
N ARG A 208 0.05 19.66 10.13
CA ARG A 208 -1.39 19.69 10.37
C ARG A 208 -2.06 20.51 9.30
N PHE A 209 -3.19 20.03 8.80
CA PHE A 209 -3.97 20.68 7.75
C PHE A 209 -5.42 20.86 8.19
N ILE A 210 -5.94 22.04 8.02
CA ILE A 210 -7.34 22.37 8.29
C ILE A 210 -8.00 22.76 7.00
N GLN A 211 -9.15 22.13 6.71
CA GLN A 211 -9.98 22.48 5.58
C GLN A 211 -11.28 23.09 6.05
N ARG A 212 -11.56 24.31 5.66
CA ARG A 212 -12.84 24.97 5.95
C ARG A 212 -13.90 24.57 4.93
N ARG A 213 -14.98 23.96 5.40
CA ARG A 213 -16.16 23.60 4.59
C ARG A 213 -17.42 23.59 5.47
N ALA A 214 -18.55 23.90 4.85
CA ALA A 214 -19.85 23.81 5.53
C ALA A 214 -20.37 22.38 5.65
N LYS A 215 -19.95 21.46 4.74
CA LYS A 215 -20.34 20.05 4.71
C LYS A 215 -19.21 19.20 4.21
N PRO A 216 -19.08 17.93 4.69
CA PRO A 216 -18.08 17.00 4.16
C PRO A 216 -18.39 16.63 2.72
N ASP A 217 -17.34 16.34 1.97
CA ASP A 217 -17.49 15.77 0.64
C ASP A 217 -17.94 14.31 0.76
N PRO A 218 -18.96 13.87 0.01
CA PRO A 218 -19.46 12.49 0.12
C PRO A 218 -18.42 11.42 -0.25
N ALA A 219 -17.52 11.73 -1.18
CA ALA A 219 -16.54 10.78 -1.69
C ALA A 219 -15.16 10.88 -1.00
N PHE A 220 -14.72 12.10 -0.66
CA PHE A 220 -13.36 12.37 -0.20
C PHE A 220 -13.27 13.12 1.12
N PHE A 221 -14.37 13.35 1.81
CA PHE A 221 -14.47 14.09 3.05
C PHE A 221 -14.04 15.56 2.94
N ILE A 222 -12.75 15.83 2.69
CA ILE A 222 -12.18 17.18 2.50
C ILE A 222 -12.27 17.70 1.05
N GLY A 223 -12.71 16.87 0.09
CA GLY A 223 -12.79 17.18 -1.33
C GLY A 223 -11.54 16.75 -2.12
N LYS A 224 -11.78 16.32 -3.36
CA LYS A 224 -10.76 15.67 -4.22
C LYS A 224 -9.50 16.53 -4.42
N GLY A 225 -9.66 17.83 -4.68
CA GLY A 225 -8.50 18.73 -4.90
C GLY A 225 -7.58 18.80 -3.68
N LYS A 226 -8.14 18.89 -2.46
CA LYS A 226 -7.34 18.90 -1.23
C LYS A 226 -6.65 17.57 -0.98
N VAL A 227 -7.32 16.44 -1.27
CA VAL A 227 -6.69 15.11 -1.19
C VAL A 227 -5.50 15.00 -2.13
N GLN A 228 -5.61 15.53 -3.35
CA GLN A 228 -4.50 15.56 -4.32
C GLN A 228 -3.32 16.43 -3.84
N GLU A 229 -3.60 17.60 -3.26
CA GLU A 229 -2.58 18.47 -2.63
C GLU A 229 -1.85 17.72 -1.51
N LEU A 230 -2.61 17.05 -0.62
CA LEU A 230 -2.04 16.26 0.48
C LEU A 230 -1.26 15.05 -0.03
N ALA A 231 -1.67 14.43 -1.15
CA ALA A 231 -0.93 13.34 -1.78
C ALA A 231 0.45 13.78 -2.26
N LEU A 232 0.53 14.95 -2.91
CA LEU A 232 1.81 15.53 -3.33
C LEU A 232 2.70 15.87 -2.12
N TYR A 233 2.12 16.48 -1.09
CA TYR A 233 2.85 16.76 0.16
C TYR A 233 3.36 15.48 0.82
N ALA A 234 2.52 14.44 0.89
CA ALA A 234 2.89 13.16 1.48
C ALA A 234 4.05 12.49 0.73
N GLN A 235 4.08 12.61 -0.58
CA GLN A 235 5.18 12.12 -1.41
C GLN A 235 6.48 12.91 -1.19
N GLN A 236 6.41 14.24 -1.13
CA GLN A 236 7.57 15.10 -0.94
C GLN A 236 8.23 14.92 0.44
N GLU A 237 7.42 14.81 1.48
CA GLU A 237 7.90 14.71 2.88
C GLU A 237 8.09 13.26 3.35
N ASN A 238 7.82 12.28 2.49
CA ASN A 238 7.85 10.85 2.83
C ASN A 238 6.93 10.55 4.03
N ILE A 239 5.69 10.98 3.94
CA ILE A 239 4.67 10.72 4.97
C ILE A 239 4.22 9.27 4.89
N ASP A 240 4.06 8.65 6.05
CA ASP A 240 3.66 7.25 6.19
C ASP A 240 2.19 7.08 6.50
N LEU A 241 1.63 8.05 7.24
CA LEU A 241 0.30 7.98 7.81
C LEU A 241 -0.40 9.34 7.72
N CYS A 242 -1.69 9.34 7.41
CA CYS A 242 -2.54 10.51 7.52
C CYS A 242 -3.71 10.19 8.46
N ILE A 243 -3.90 11.01 9.49
CA ILE A 243 -4.96 10.83 10.48
C ILE A 243 -5.97 11.95 10.35
N PHE A 244 -7.23 11.58 10.18
CA PHE A 244 -8.36 12.50 10.15
C PHE A 244 -8.95 12.63 11.54
N ASP A 245 -9.27 13.86 11.91
CA ASP A 245 -9.88 14.17 13.20
C ASP A 245 -11.34 13.69 13.32
N ASP A 246 -12.04 13.70 12.21
CA ASP A 246 -13.41 13.21 12.10
C ASP A 246 -13.47 11.75 11.64
N GLU A 247 -14.56 11.05 11.96
CA GLU A 247 -14.80 9.70 11.50
C GLU A 247 -15.05 9.66 9.98
N LEU A 248 -14.38 8.75 9.30
CA LEU A 248 -14.52 8.54 7.87
C LEU A 248 -15.45 7.35 7.58
N THR A 249 -16.31 7.51 6.58
CA THR A 249 -17.01 6.34 6.04
C THR A 249 -16.00 5.39 5.35
N PRO A 250 -16.32 4.09 5.27
CA PRO A 250 -15.44 3.13 4.59
C PRO A 250 -15.15 3.48 3.12
N ALA A 251 -16.08 4.15 2.46
CA ALA A 251 -15.91 4.62 1.08
C ALA A 251 -14.95 5.81 1.00
N GLN A 252 -15.11 6.79 1.88
CA GLN A 252 -14.21 7.96 1.97
C GLN A 252 -12.79 7.53 2.27
N GLN A 253 -12.59 6.69 3.29
CA GLN A 253 -11.27 6.19 3.65
C GLN A 253 -10.58 5.52 2.45
N ARG A 254 -11.26 4.61 1.76
CA ARG A 254 -10.72 3.95 0.56
C ARG A 254 -10.36 4.92 -0.55
N ASN A 255 -11.25 5.87 -0.87
CA ASN A 255 -11.01 6.84 -1.93
C ASN A 255 -9.80 7.73 -1.61
N ILE A 256 -9.64 8.14 -0.34
CA ILE A 256 -8.51 8.95 0.11
C ILE A 256 -7.23 8.11 0.07
N GLU A 257 -7.23 6.87 0.58
CA GLU A 257 -6.09 5.95 0.51
C GLU A 257 -5.61 5.73 -0.93
N GLN A 258 -6.56 5.55 -1.85
CA GLN A 258 -6.25 5.37 -3.27
C GLN A 258 -5.54 6.57 -3.90
N VAL A 259 -5.93 7.78 -3.53
CA VAL A 259 -5.33 9.00 -4.09
C VAL A 259 -4.02 9.34 -3.40
N MET A 260 -3.96 9.21 -2.07
CA MET A 260 -2.77 9.59 -1.30
C MET A 260 -1.65 8.56 -1.33
N GLY A 261 -1.99 7.27 -1.52
CA GLY A 261 -1.01 6.18 -1.50
C GLY A 261 -0.37 5.94 -0.12
N VAL A 262 -0.93 6.52 0.94
CA VAL A 262 -0.50 6.34 2.34
C VAL A 262 -1.64 5.77 3.18
N ARG A 263 -1.31 5.18 4.32
CA ARG A 263 -2.31 4.66 5.26
C ARG A 263 -3.17 5.81 5.81
N ILE A 264 -4.48 5.61 5.83
CA ILE A 264 -5.44 6.56 6.38
C ILE A 264 -6.08 5.98 7.64
N LEU A 265 -6.04 6.74 8.71
CA LEU A 265 -6.80 6.47 9.93
C LEU A 265 -7.73 7.63 10.21
N ASP A 266 -8.78 7.37 10.97
CA ASP A 266 -9.56 8.39 11.62
C ASP A 266 -9.34 8.36 13.15
N ARG A 267 -9.89 9.33 13.86
CA ARG A 267 -9.76 9.43 15.33
C ARG A 267 -10.18 8.13 16.02
N THR A 268 -11.26 7.49 15.57
CA THR A 268 -11.77 6.24 16.16
C THR A 268 -10.77 5.11 16.02
N ALA A 269 -10.21 4.93 14.82
CA ALA A 269 -9.18 3.91 14.58
C ALA A 269 -7.94 4.15 15.43
N LEU A 270 -7.46 5.40 15.52
CA LEU A 270 -6.32 5.76 16.36
C LEU A 270 -6.54 5.41 17.84
N ILE A 271 -7.72 5.75 18.39
CA ILE A 271 -8.08 5.44 19.77
C ILE A 271 -8.11 3.92 20.00
N LEU A 272 -8.68 3.15 19.07
CA LEU A 272 -8.69 1.69 19.13
C LEU A 272 -7.27 1.11 19.12
N ASP A 273 -6.37 1.67 18.33
CA ASP A 273 -4.96 1.25 18.28
C ASP A 273 -4.25 1.55 19.62
N ILE A 274 -4.49 2.72 20.23
CA ILE A 274 -3.96 3.06 21.57
C ILE A 274 -4.48 2.07 22.63
N PHE A 275 -5.76 1.73 22.60
CA PHE A 275 -6.32 0.75 23.53
C PHE A 275 -5.71 -0.64 23.31
N ALA A 276 -5.51 -1.06 22.06
CA ALA A 276 -4.88 -2.33 21.73
C ALA A 276 -3.45 -2.44 22.29
N GLN A 277 -2.67 -1.35 22.19
CA GLN A 277 -1.32 -1.29 22.75
C GLN A 277 -1.31 -1.33 24.30
N ARG A 278 -2.32 -0.77 24.95
CA ARG A 278 -2.39 -0.64 26.42
C ARG A 278 -3.13 -1.75 27.13
N ALA A 279 -3.87 -2.59 26.42
CA ALA A 279 -4.65 -3.69 27.01
C ALA A 279 -3.72 -4.76 27.61
N ARG A 280 -3.73 -4.90 28.94
CA ARG A 280 -2.86 -5.86 29.67
C ARG A 280 -3.59 -7.14 30.07
N THR A 281 -4.90 -7.08 30.31
CA THR A 281 -5.70 -8.24 30.70
C THR A 281 -6.23 -8.96 29.46
N ASN A 282 -6.43 -10.29 29.56
CA ASN A 282 -7.01 -11.06 28.46
C ASN A 282 -8.42 -10.57 28.11
N GLU A 283 -9.23 -10.19 29.10
CA GLU A 283 -10.55 -9.63 28.87
C GLU A 283 -10.47 -8.30 28.13
N GLY A 284 -9.59 -7.38 28.54
CA GLY A 284 -9.36 -6.11 27.86
C GLY A 284 -8.86 -6.29 26.43
N LYS A 285 -7.97 -7.25 26.17
CA LYS A 285 -7.52 -7.57 24.80
C LYS A 285 -8.68 -8.04 23.93
N LEU A 286 -9.51 -8.96 24.41
CA LEU A 286 -10.68 -9.47 23.69
C LEU A 286 -11.71 -8.36 23.42
N GLN A 287 -11.96 -7.46 24.37
CA GLN A 287 -12.87 -6.34 24.20
C GLN A 287 -12.37 -5.36 23.11
N VAL A 288 -11.07 -5.05 23.12
CA VAL A 288 -10.47 -4.17 22.10
C VAL A 288 -10.47 -4.85 20.74
N GLU A 289 -10.13 -6.14 20.67
CA GLU A 289 -10.17 -6.91 19.42
C GLU A 289 -11.59 -6.94 18.83
N LEU A 290 -12.61 -7.15 19.68
CA LEU A 290 -14.01 -7.11 19.25
C LEU A 290 -14.38 -5.71 18.70
N ALA A 291 -13.97 -4.64 19.37
CA ALA A 291 -14.22 -3.27 18.92
C ALA A 291 -13.52 -2.97 17.59
N GLN A 292 -12.25 -3.42 17.43
CA GLN A 292 -11.51 -3.29 16.17
C GLN A 292 -12.18 -4.09 15.04
N LEU A 293 -12.66 -5.31 15.32
CA LEU A 293 -13.38 -6.11 14.33
C LEU A 293 -14.69 -5.44 13.91
N GLN A 294 -15.47 -4.92 14.85
CA GLN A 294 -16.71 -4.18 14.56
C GLN A 294 -16.46 -2.93 13.72
N TYR A 295 -15.40 -2.18 14.02
CA TYR A 295 -15.00 -1.00 13.26
C TYR A 295 -14.51 -1.36 11.84
N ASN A 296 -13.74 -2.44 11.72
CA ASN A 296 -13.15 -2.85 10.45
C ASN A 296 -14.12 -3.61 9.54
N LEU A 297 -15.13 -4.30 10.11
CA LEU A 297 -16.05 -5.16 9.34
C LEU A 297 -16.73 -4.42 8.18
N PRO A 298 -17.30 -3.21 8.31
CA PRO A 298 -17.89 -2.47 7.20
C PRO A 298 -16.82 -2.04 6.16
N ARG A 299 -15.57 -1.85 6.59
CA ARG A 299 -14.44 -1.45 5.76
C ARG A 299 -13.91 -2.60 4.92
N ILE A 300 -14.10 -3.84 5.38
CA ILE A 300 -13.75 -5.08 4.67
C ILE A 300 -14.91 -5.53 3.76
N MET A 301 -16.14 -5.52 4.26
CA MET A 301 -17.33 -6.02 3.54
C MET A 301 -17.73 -5.16 2.34
N GLY A 302 -17.37 -3.89 2.29
CA GLY A 302 -17.56 -3.07 1.08
C GLY A 302 -16.82 -3.59 -0.16
N LYS A 303 -15.99 -4.63 -0.01
CA LYS A 303 -15.30 -5.35 -1.09
C LYS A 303 -15.98 -6.69 -1.45
N GLY A 304 -16.90 -7.18 -0.62
CA GLY A 304 -17.53 -8.51 -0.77
C GLY A 304 -18.80 -8.53 -1.61
N LEU A 305 -19.40 -7.39 -1.96
CA LEU A 305 -20.62 -7.35 -2.79
C LEU A 305 -20.36 -7.61 -4.28
N ILE A 306 -19.12 -7.71 -4.71
CA ILE A 306 -18.77 -8.11 -6.09
C ILE A 306 -18.72 -9.63 -6.21
N LEU A 307 -18.45 -10.37 -5.15
CA LEU A 307 -18.39 -11.84 -5.16
C LEU A 307 -19.75 -12.54 -5.05
N SER A 308 -20.80 -11.86 -4.59
CA SER A 308 -22.14 -12.45 -4.46
C SER A 308 -23.03 -12.29 -5.72
N ARG A 309 -22.53 -11.71 -6.80
CA ARG A 309 -23.22 -11.62 -8.09
C ARG A 309 -22.76 -12.63 -9.14
N LEU A 310 -21.90 -13.57 -8.76
CA LEU A 310 -21.41 -14.68 -9.59
C LEU A 310 -21.76 -16.07 -8.95
N GLY A 311 -22.88 -16.13 -8.25
CA GLY A 311 -23.50 -17.37 -7.79
C GLY A 311 -24.86 -17.54 -8.43
#